data_bf124e2dfac7e54a95ff3ecbb7cef418
#
_entry.id   bf124e2dfac7e54a95ff3ecbb7cef418
#
_cell.length_a   1.000
_cell.length_b   1.000
_cell.length_c   1.000
_cell.angle_alpha   90.00
_cell.angle_beta   90.00
_cell.angle_gamma   90.00
#
_symmetry.space_group_name_H-M   'P 1'
#
loop_
_entity.id
_entity.type
_entity.pdbx_description
1 polymer ?
#
loop_
_entity_poly.entity_id
_entity_poly.type
_entity_poly.pdbx_seq_one_letter_code
_entity_poly.pdbx_strand_id
1 'polypeptide(L)'
;MYRRYADGAPHPPLVSEYEGADSGGVPDLFVSMPATCRDVSDELLDFTWYRGMSIPEVAAAAGISEKAAEDLILKGKGTSADLFVLCEALHVELFSLPGDDELERGME
;
A
#
# COMPACT_ATOMS: atom_id res chain seq x y z
N MET A 1 -8.86 -7.72 10.53
CA MET A 1 -8.23 -7.36 10.60
C MET A 1 -8.12 -6.43 11.13
N TYR A 2 -7.83 -5.82 11.23
CA TYR A 2 -7.60 -5.03 11.84
C TYR A 2 -8.11 -4.03 11.51
N ARG A 3 -8.61 -3.67 11.74
CA ARG A 3 -9.05 -2.94 11.48
C ARG A 3 -8.80 -1.78 11.95
N ARG A 4 -7.84 -1.53 11.97
CA ARG A 4 -7.38 -0.46 12.33
C ARG A 4 -8.19 0.63 11.99
N TYR A 5 -8.70 0.74 10.94
CA TYR A 5 -9.46 1.80 10.67
C TYR A 5 -10.79 1.53 10.77
N ALA A 6 -11.14 0.51 11.19
CA ALA A 6 -12.45 0.19 11.21
C ALA A 6 -13.23 1.14 11.97
N ASP A 7 -12.77 1.66 12.96
CA ASP A 7 -13.64 2.48 13.68
C ASP A 7 -13.41 3.83 13.27
N GLY A 8 -12.96 4.05 12.25
CA GLY A 8 -12.83 5.30 11.78
C GLY A 8 -11.65 5.85 12.26
N ALA A 9 -10.97 5.15 12.88
CA ALA A 9 -9.92 5.63 13.35
C ALA A 9 -8.99 5.64 12.49
N PRO A 10 -8.28 6.23 12.45
CA PRO A 10 -7.50 6.25 11.57
C PRO A 10 -6.45 5.62 11.81
N HIS A 11 -5.83 5.18 11.86
CA HIS A 11 -4.77 5.01 11.92
C HIS A 11 -3.98 4.12 12.00
N PRO A 12 -3.24 3.89 11.17
CA PRO A 12 -2.34 3.06 11.20
C PRO A 12 -1.33 3.45 12.01
N PRO A 13 -0.93 2.82 12.73
CA PRO A 13 -0.03 3.11 13.61
C PRO A 13 1.34 3.09 13.24
N LEU A 14 1.66 2.48 12.26
CA LEU A 14 2.92 2.39 11.85
C LEU A 14 3.71 3.61 12.07
N VAL A 15 3.28 4.70 11.64
CA VAL A 15 4.03 5.85 11.73
C VAL A 15 4.10 6.33 13.12
N SER A 16 3.02 6.38 13.76
CA SER A 16 3.02 6.89 15.08
C SER A 16 3.89 6.13 15.98
N GLU A 17 4.00 4.86 15.79
CA GLU A 17 4.75 4.13 16.64
C GLU A 17 6.17 4.42 16.50
N TYR A 18 6.66 4.61 15.38
CA TYR A 18 7.95 4.82 15.19
C TYR A 18 8.32 6.11 15.47
N GLU A 19 7.85 7.05 14.91
CA GLU A 19 8.26 8.23 15.00
C GLU A 19 8.02 8.85 16.10
N GLY A 20 7.37 8.50 16.82
CA GLY A 20 7.28 9.09 17.87
C GLY A 20 6.97 10.26 17.61
N ALA A 21 6.78 10.29 16.85
CA ALA A 21 6.46 11.25 16.60
C ALA A 21 6.95 12.46 16.67
N ASP A 22 7.84 12.57 16.75
CA ASP A 22 8.27 13.75 16.87
C ASP A 22 7.85 14.58 15.83
N SER A 23 7.72 14.18 14.76
CA SER A 23 7.38 15.03 13.75
C SER A 23 5.95 15.14 13.66
N GLY A 24 5.26 14.24 14.13
CA GLY A 24 3.87 14.30 14.00
C GLY A 24 3.41 14.27 12.63
N GLY A 25 4.13 13.90 11.71
CA GLY A 25 3.66 13.89 10.37
C GLY A 25 3.88 12.59 9.70
N VAL A 26 3.53 12.54 8.44
CA VAL A 26 3.71 11.36 7.65
C VAL A 26 5.13 11.36 7.14
N PRO A 27 5.83 10.27 7.22
CA PRO A 27 7.21 10.26 6.74
C PRO A 27 7.28 10.44 5.24
N ASP A 28 8.40 10.92 4.78
CA ASP A 28 8.58 11.08 3.36
C ASP A 28 8.65 9.75 2.67
N LEU A 29 9.15 8.75 3.32
CA LEU A 29 9.34 7.45 2.71
C LEU A 29 8.85 6.37 3.62
N PHE A 30 8.03 5.49 3.11
CA PHE A 30 7.62 4.32 3.85
C PHE A 30 8.45 3.14 3.37
N VAL A 31 8.49 2.10 4.17
CA VAL A 31 9.23 0.89 3.82
C VAL A 31 8.27 -0.28 3.85
N SER A 32 8.37 -1.17 2.91
CA SER A 32 7.45 -2.29 2.84
C SER A 32 8.17 -3.57 2.47
N MET A 33 7.78 -4.67 3.10
CA MET A 33 8.34 -5.98 2.78
C MET A 33 7.20 -6.98 2.82
N PRO A 34 6.26 -6.89 1.91
CA PRO A 34 5.11 -7.79 1.96
C PRO A 34 5.51 -9.20 1.56
N ALA A 35 4.95 -10.16 2.23
CA ALA A 35 5.25 -11.56 1.93
C ALA A 35 4.11 -12.24 1.21
N THR A 36 2.89 -11.74 1.32
CA THR A 36 1.75 -12.36 0.66
C THR A 36 0.93 -11.30 -0.03
N CYS A 37 0.00 -11.74 -0.87
CA CYS A 37 -0.87 -10.77 -1.53
C CYS A 37 -1.73 -10.02 -0.52
N ARG A 38 -2.05 -10.67 0.60
CA ARG A 38 -2.81 -9.97 1.60
C ARG A 38 -1.97 -8.85 2.20
N ASP A 39 -0.69 -9.09 2.43
CA ASP A 39 0.19 -8.05 2.92
C ASP A 39 0.23 -6.89 1.95
N VAL A 40 0.29 -7.18 0.66
CA VAL A 40 0.33 -6.15 -0.36
C VAL A 40 -0.92 -5.28 -0.23
N SER A 41 -2.07 -5.91 -0.16
CA SER A 41 -3.31 -5.16 -0.10
C SER A 41 -3.37 -4.32 1.18
N ASP A 42 -3.07 -4.93 2.31
CA ASP A 42 -3.16 -4.21 3.57
C ASP A 42 -2.21 -3.02 3.60
N GLU A 43 -0.99 -3.23 3.14
CA GLU A 43 -0.03 -2.16 3.20
C GLU A 43 -0.32 -1.05 2.21
N LEU A 44 -0.75 -1.42 1.00
CA LEU A 44 -1.06 -0.39 0.03
C LEU A 44 -2.27 0.43 0.47
N LEU A 45 -3.23 -0.20 1.11
CA LEU A 45 -4.35 0.54 1.63
C LEU A 45 -3.89 1.56 2.69
N ASP A 46 -2.99 1.14 3.57
CA ASP A 46 -2.49 2.02 4.59
C ASP A 46 -1.72 3.18 3.98
N PHE A 47 -0.85 2.89 3.05
CA PHE A 47 -0.03 3.95 2.45
C PHE A 47 -0.89 4.92 1.66
N THR A 48 -1.88 4.41 0.94
CA THR A 48 -2.78 5.26 0.18
C THR A 48 -3.54 6.19 1.13
N TRP A 49 -3.98 5.62 2.24
CA TRP A 49 -4.69 6.41 3.22
C TRP A 49 -3.80 7.50 3.83
N TYR A 50 -2.56 7.14 4.17
CA TYR A 50 -1.66 8.12 4.74
C TYR A 50 -1.33 9.24 3.76
N ARG A 51 -1.24 8.94 2.49
CA ARG A 51 -0.92 9.97 1.51
C ARG A 51 -2.15 10.77 1.12
N GLY A 52 -3.34 10.34 1.58
CA GLY A 52 -4.55 11.06 1.27
C GLY A 52 -4.93 10.99 -0.19
N MET A 53 -4.60 9.89 -0.85
CA MET A 53 -4.87 9.77 -2.27
C MET A 53 -5.98 8.77 -2.49
N SER A 54 -6.76 8.99 -3.53
CA SER A 54 -7.78 8.02 -3.92
C SER A 54 -7.13 7.02 -4.85
N ILE A 55 -7.81 5.91 -5.08
CA ILE A 55 -7.27 4.90 -5.99
C ILE A 55 -7.06 5.47 -7.39
N PRO A 56 -7.99 6.23 -7.96
CA PRO A 56 -7.71 6.82 -9.27
C PRO A 56 -6.51 7.75 -9.26
N GLU A 57 -6.31 8.47 -8.16
CA GLU A 57 -5.18 9.37 -8.09
C GLU A 57 -3.87 8.60 -8.05
N VAL A 58 -3.84 7.52 -7.28
CA VAL A 58 -2.62 6.74 -7.20
C VAL A 58 -2.34 6.08 -8.55
N ALA A 59 -3.39 5.60 -9.21
CA ALA A 59 -3.22 4.97 -10.51
C ALA A 59 -2.63 5.96 -11.51
N ALA A 60 -3.15 7.17 -11.50
CA ALA A 60 -2.64 8.19 -12.42
C ALA A 60 -1.19 8.51 -12.11
N ALA A 61 -0.86 8.64 -10.84
CA ALA A 61 0.51 8.95 -10.46
C ALA A 61 1.47 7.82 -10.84
N ALA A 62 0.98 6.59 -10.78
CA ALA A 62 1.83 5.45 -11.10
C ALA A 62 1.87 5.15 -12.59
N GLY A 63 0.95 5.72 -13.34
CA GLY A 63 0.93 5.48 -14.78
C GLY A 63 0.30 4.16 -15.15
N ILE A 64 -0.61 3.63 -14.34
CA ILE A 64 -1.27 2.37 -14.64
C ILE A 64 -2.76 2.60 -14.64
N SER A 65 -3.51 1.61 -15.08
CA SER A 65 -4.95 1.78 -15.14
C SER A 65 -5.54 1.76 -13.76
N GLU A 66 -6.70 2.36 -13.63
CA GLU A 66 -7.38 2.39 -12.36
C GLU A 66 -7.70 0.98 -11.91
N LYS A 67 -8.09 0.12 -12.85
CA LYS A 67 -8.41 -1.25 -12.52
C LYS A 67 -7.19 -1.99 -11.97
N ALA A 68 -6.03 -1.79 -12.55
CA ALA A 68 -4.83 -2.45 -12.08
C ALA A 68 -4.49 -1.97 -10.67
N ALA A 69 -4.63 -0.69 -10.42
CA ALA A 69 -4.35 -0.15 -9.09
C ALA A 69 -5.37 -0.68 -8.08
N GLU A 70 -6.62 -0.73 -8.49
CA GLU A 70 -7.65 -1.21 -7.61
C GLU A 70 -7.42 -2.67 -7.23
N ASP A 71 -7.05 -3.51 -8.18
CA ASP A 71 -6.81 -4.90 -7.89
C ASP A 71 -5.65 -5.07 -6.91
N LEU A 72 -4.60 -4.31 -7.08
CA LEU A 72 -3.48 -4.42 -6.17
C LEU A 72 -3.82 -3.90 -4.78
N ILE A 73 -4.51 -2.79 -4.70
CA ILE A 73 -4.82 -2.19 -3.41
C ILE A 73 -5.88 -2.98 -2.66
N LEU A 74 -6.88 -3.46 -3.36
CA LEU A 74 -7.98 -4.14 -2.68
C LEU A 74 -7.81 -5.66 -2.59
N LYS A 75 -7.09 -6.25 -3.51
CA LYS A 75 -6.95 -7.69 -3.52
C LYS A 75 -5.52 -8.18 -3.51
N GLY A 76 -4.58 -7.29 -3.60
CA GLY A 76 -3.19 -7.70 -3.69
C GLY A 76 -2.90 -8.44 -4.97
N LYS A 77 -3.68 -8.19 -6.03
CA LYS A 77 -3.54 -8.92 -7.26
C LYS A 77 -2.99 -8.04 -8.36
N GLY A 78 -1.99 -8.50 -9.03
CA GLY A 78 -1.42 -7.74 -10.13
C GLY A 78 -0.06 -8.24 -10.51
N THR A 79 0.75 -7.40 -11.10
CA THR A 79 2.09 -7.78 -11.51
C THR A 79 3.09 -7.06 -10.62
N SER A 80 4.29 -7.61 -10.57
CA SER A 80 5.32 -6.96 -9.77
C SER A 80 5.67 -5.59 -10.35
N ALA A 81 5.61 -5.46 -11.67
CA ALA A 81 5.92 -4.18 -12.29
C ALA A 81 4.92 -3.11 -11.83
N ASP A 82 3.63 -3.46 -11.81
CA ASP A 82 2.63 -2.50 -11.37
C ASP A 82 2.78 -2.21 -9.88
N LEU A 83 3.14 -3.20 -9.11
CA LEU A 83 3.35 -3.00 -7.68
C LEU A 83 4.49 -2.02 -7.45
N PHE A 84 5.57 -2.15 -8.21
CA PHE A 84 6.68 -1.24 -8.06
C PHE A 84 6.28 0.20 -8.35
N VAL A 85 5.56 0.44 -9.44
CA VAL A 85 5.21 1.81 -9.78
C VAL A 85 4.19 2.38 -8.79
N LEU A 86 3.32 1.53 -8.23
CA LEU A 86 2.41 2.01 -7.21
C LEU A 86 3.20 2.42 -5.98
N CYS A 87 4.17 1.62 -5.58
CA CYS A 87 4.96 1.95 -4.41
C CYS A 87 5.74 3.23 -4.65
N GLU A 88 6.24 3.41 -5.86
CA GLU A 88 6.93 4.64 -6.14
C GLU A 88 5.99 5.82 -6.02
N ALA A 89 4.78 5.69 -6.51
CA ALA A 89 3.83 6.79 -6.45
C ALA A 89 3.46 7.11 -5.01
N LEU A 90 3.52 6.13 -4.13
CA LEU A 90 3.19 6.34 -2.74
C LEU A 90 4.42 6.64 -1.88
N HIS A 91 5.59 6.71 -2.50
CA HIS A 91 6.84 6.94 -1.82
C HIS A 91 7.09 5.81 -0.82
N VAL A 92 7.02 4.60 -1.31
CA VAL A 92 7.25 3.43 -0.50
C VAL A 92 8.43 2.69 -1.08
N GLU A 93 9.41 2.35 -0.24
CA GLU A 93 10.53 1.58 -0.69
C GLU A 93 10.21 0.13 -0.49
N LEU A 94 10.21 -0.67 -1.55
CA LEU A 94 9.82 -2.04 -1.49
C LEU A 94 11.05 -2.91 -1.40
N PHE A 95 11.25 -3.58 -0.30
CA PHE A 95 12.41 -4.43 -0.13
C PHE A 95 12.18 -5.87 -0.55
N SER A 96 10.97 -6.32 -0.55
CA SER A 96 10.70 -7.66 -1.03
C SER A 96 9.23 -7.71 -1.44
N LEU A 97 8.84 -8.72 -2.17
CA LEU A 97 7.47 -8.82 -2.59
C LEU A 97 7.11 -10.29 -2.73
N PRO A 98 5.83 -10.62 -2.76
CA PRO A 98 5.42 -12.01 -2.92
C PRO A 98 5.80 -12.52 -4.29
N GLY A 99 5.78 -13.80 -4.46
CA GLY A 99 6.08 -14.38 -5.75
C GLY A 99 5.05 -13.99 -6.78
N ASP A 100 5.43 -14.15 -8.05
CA ASP A 100 4.52 -13.78 -9.11
C ASP A 100 3.24 -14.59 -9.05
N ASP A 101 3.33 -15.86 -8.69
CA ASP A 101 2.12 -16.66 -8.61
C ASP A 101 1.18 -16.13 -7.57
N GLU A 102 1.71 -15.68 -6.47
CA GLU A 102 0.89 -15.16 -5.40
C GLU A 102 0.19 -13.87 -5.86
N LEU A 103 0.95 -13.01 -6.51
CA LEU A 103 0.36 -11.76 -6.98
C LEU A 103 -0.68 -12.00 -8.06
N GLU A 104 -0.46 -12.98 -8.91
CA GLU A 104 -1.43 -13.27 -9.92
C GLU A 104 -2.72 -13.76 -9.34
N ARG A 105 -2.66 -14.53 -8.27
CA ARG A 105 -3.86 -15.04 -7.68
C ARG A 105 -4.58 -14.01 -6.87
N GLY A 106 -3.87 -13.19 -6.15
CA GLY A 106 -4.52 -12.22 -5.27
C GLY A 106 -5.24 -12.92 -4.14
N MET A 107 -5.96 -12.15 -3.40
CA MET A 107 -6.76 -12.70 -2.34
C MET A 107 -8.04 -13.17 -2.94
N GLU A 108 -8.22 -14.40 -2.99
CA GLU A 108 -9.40 -14.86 -3.59
C GLU A 108 -10.08 -15.59 -2.72
#